data_70a11556ee8a3ee5e3aa7de0a87dcaff
#
_entry.id   70a11556ee8a3ee5e3aa7de0a87dcaff
#
_cell.length_a   1.000
_cell.length_b   1.000
_cell.length_c   1.000
_cell.angle_alpha   90.00
_cell.angle_beta   90.00
_cell.angle_gamma   90.00
#
_symmetry.space_group_name_H-M   'P 1'
#
loop_
_entity.id
_entity.type
_entity.pdbx_description
1 polymer ?
#
loop_
_entity_poly.entity_id
_entity_poly.type
_entity_poly.pdbx_seq_one_letter_code
_entity_poly.pdbx_strand_id
1 'polypeptide(L)'
;QKMSKSKGNAVDPFDALETYGADAIRWYFYINSAPWLPNRFHGKAVQEGQRKFLSTLWNTYAFFVLYANIDEFDATKYTLDYDKLSVMDKWLLSKLNTVIQAVDDNLGNYRIPEAARALDEFVDDMSNWYVRRSRERFWAKGMEQDKINAYMTLYTALVEICKCAAPMVPFMTEEIYQNLVRSIDKTAPESIHLCDFPTVNEAHIDKELEK
;
A
#
# COMPACT_ATOMS: atom_id res chain seq x y z
N GLN A 1 -23.81 20.52 13.04
CA GLN A 1 -25.27 20.35 12.94
C GLN A 1 -25.56 18.88 12.60
N LYS A 2 -26.54 18.26 13.27
CA LYS A 2 -26.91 16.85 13.01
C LYS A 2 -27.42 16.71 11.57
N MET A 3 -26.95 15.72 10.83
CA MET A 3 -27.43 15.38 9.49
C MET A 3 -28.91 14.97 9.53
N SER A 4 -29.70 15.48 8.61
CA SER A 4 -31.16 15.16 8.53
C SER A 4 -31.62 15.38 7.09
N LYS A 5 -32.41 14.44 6.56
CA LYS A 5 -33.03 14.57 5.22
C LYS A 5 -33.89 15.84 5.12
N SER A 6 -34.61 16.18 6.19
CA SER A 6 -35.45 17.38 6.23
C SER A 6 -34.68 18.70 6.17
N LYS A 7 -33.41 18.71 6.46
CA LYS A 7 -32.53 19.90 6.42
C LYS A 7 -31.70 19.99 5.16
N GLY A 8 -31.82 19.03 4.24
CA GLY A 8 -31.06 18.99 2.98
C GLY A 8 -29.53 18.85 3.14
N ASN A 9 -29.07 18.45 4.35
CA ASN A 9 -27.66 18.28 4.66
C ASN A 9 -27.22 16.80 4.81
N ALA A 10 -28.07 15.88 4.36
CA ALA A 10 -27.76 14.46 4.30
C ALA A 10 -27.12 14.13 2.93
N VAL A 11 -26.08 13.33 2.96
CA VAL A 11 -25.46 12.75 1.76
C VAL A 11 -26.07 11.37 1.54
N ASP A 12 -26.53 11.09 0.32
CA ASP A 12 -26.97 9.75 -0.03
C ASP A 12 -25.76 8.82 -0.16
N PRO A 13 -25.72 7.68 0.55
CA PRO A 13 -24.60 6.76 0.49
C PRO A 13 -24.36 6.17 -0.90
N PHE A 14 -25.39 5.92 -1.68
CA PHE A 14 -25.26 5.35 -3.02
C PHE A 14 -24.68 6.36 -4.00
N ASP A 15 -25.13 7.62 -3.95
CA ASP A 15 -24.55 8.71 -4.76
C ASP A 15 -23.06 8.90 -4.41
N ALA A 16 -22.70 8.80 -3.14
CA ALA A 16 -21.30 8.89 -2.70
C ALA A 16 -20.47 7.69 -3.20
N LEU A 17 -21.02 6.47 -3.16
CA LEU A 17 -20.35 5.28 -3.71
C LEU A 17 -20.11 5.38 -5.22
N GLU A 18 -21.09 5.88 -5.97
CA GLU A 18 -20.95 6.09 -7.41
C GLU A 18 -19.92 7.17 -7.73
N THR A 19 -19.87 8.24 -6.92
CA THR A 19 -18.97 9.37 -7.15
C THR A 19 -17.52 9.10 -6.79
N TYR A 20 -17.27 8.45 -5.66
CA TYR A 20 -15.92 8.30 -5.08
C TYR A 20 -15.39 6.86 -5.11
N GLY A 21 -16.27 5.87 -5.21
CA GLY A 21 -15.93 4.46 -5.01
C GLY A 21 -15.85 4.07 -3.53
N ALA A 22 -16.03 2.79 -3.28
CA ALA A 22 -16.10 2.26 -1.90
C ALA A 22 -14.78 2.43 -1.15
N ASP A 23 -13.64 2.15 -1.78
CA ASP A 23 -12.33 2.24 -1.13
C ASP A 23 -12.00 3.67 -0.68
N ALA A 24 -12.35 4.70 -1.48
CA ALA A 24 -12.10 6.09 -1.13
C ALA A 24 -12.92 6.53 0.08
N ILE A 25 -14.18 6.10 0.16
CA ILE A 25 -15.07 6.39 1.29
C ILE A 25 -14.59 5.67 2.55
N ARG A 26 -14.24 4.38 2.44
CA ARG A 26 -13.69 3.60 3.55
C ARG A 26 -12.41 4.22 4.08
N TRP A 27 -11.48 4.54 3.20
CA TRP A 27 -10.22 5.20 3.55
C TRP A 27 -10.44 6.52 4.30
N TYR A 28 -11.35 7.36 3.79
CA TYR A 28 -11.72 8.61 4.44
C TYR A 28 -12.19 8.40 5.88
N PHE A 29 -13.08 7.43 6.11
CA PHE A 29 -13.58 7.16 7.46
C PHE A 29 -12.52 6.64 8.40
N TYR A 30 -11.57 5.85 7.91
CA TYR A 30 -10.51 5.29 8.75
C TYR A 30 -9.43 6.32 9.11
N ILE A 31 -9.01 7.16 8.17
CA ILE A 31 -7.92 8.12 8.39
C ILE A 31 -8.36 9.42 9.07
N ASN A 32 -9.63 9.81 8.92
CA ASN A 32 -10.10 11.13 9.31
C ASN A 32 -10.28 11.29 10.82
N SER A 33 -10.92 10.34 11.49
CA SER A 33 -11.19 10.44 12.92
C SER A 33 -11.36 9.07 13.59
N ALA A 34 -11.16 9.06 14.92
CA ALA A 34 -11.40 7.86 15.71
C ALA A 34 -12.87 7.43 15.61
N PRO A 35 -13.16 6.10 15.62
CA PRO A 35 -14.52 5.57 15.39
C PRO A 35 -15.58 6.05 16.37
N TRP A 36 -15.18 6.44 17.57
CA TRP A 36 -16.08 6.93 18.63
C TRP A 36 -16.35 8.44 18.57
N LEU A 37 -15.71 9.15 17.63
CA LEU A 37 -15.92 10.58 17.45
C LEU A 37 -16.91 10.86 16.31
N PRO A 38 -17.69 11.96 16.42
CA PRO A 38 -18.52 12.40 15.31
C PRO A 38 -17.68 12.71 14.08
N ASN A 39 -18.06 12.13 12.95
CA ASN A 39 -17.40 12.39 11.67
C ASN A 39 -18.28 13.26 10.78
N ARG A 40 -17.66 14.21 10.06
CA ARG A 40 -18.31 15.04 9.05
C ARG A 40 -17.90 14.55 7.67
N PHE A 41 -18.87 14.25 6.83
CA PHE A 41 -18.59 13.88 5.45
C PHE A 41 -18.31 15.12 4.59
N HIS A 42 -17.11 15.15 3.99
CA HIS A 42 -16.69 16.21 3.08
C HIS A 42 -16.15 15.60 1.80
N GLY A 43 -16.87 15.73 0.68
CA GLY A 43 -16.45 15.15 -0.61
C GLY A 43 -15.04 15.56 -1.05
N LYS A 44 -14.64 16.82 -0.82
CA LYS A 44 -13.27 17.27 -1.11
C LYS A 44 -12.19 16.52 -0.32
N ALA A 45 -12.47 16.20 0.94
CA ALA A 45 -11.52 15.43 1.76
C ALA A 45 -11.47 13.96 1.34
N VAL A 46 -12.60 13.39 0.89
CA VAL A 46 -12.60 12.04 0.28
C VAL A 46 -11.75 12.01 -0.98
N GLN A 47 -11.90 12.99 -1.87
CA GLN A 47 -11.09 13.12 -3.10
C GLN A 47 -9.61 13.34 -2.80
N GLU A 48 -9.27 14.09 -1.76
CA GLU A 48 -7.89 14.30 -1.36
C GLU A 48 -7.24 13.00 -0.87
N GLY A 49 -7.92 12.22 -0.05
CA GLY A 49 -7.46 10.89 0.39
C GLY A 49 -7.32 9.92 -0.79
N GLN A 50 -8.27 9.94 -1.74
CA GLN A 50 -8.19 9.18 -2.97
C GLN A 50 -6.95 9.55 -3.78
N ARG A 51 -6.68 10.83 -3.96
CA ARG A 51 -5.52 11.33 -4.72
C ARG A 51 -4.20 11.02 -4.03
N LYS A 52 -4.11 11.24 -2.72
CA LYS A 52 -2.86 11.05 -1.97
C LYS A 52 -2.50 9.59 -1.78
N PHE A 53 -3.43 8.78 -1.30
CA PHE A 53 -3.17 7.39 -0.95
C PHE A 53 -3.47 6.41 -2.08
N LEU A 54 -4.72 6.34 -2.52
CA LEU A 54 -5.13 5.32 -3.49
C LEU A 54 -4.44 5.51 -4.84
N SER A 55 -4.41 6.74 -5.37
CA SER A 55 -3.75 7.00 -6.65
C SER A 55 -2.25 6.81 -6.57
N THR A 56 -1.61 7.15 -5.45
CA THR A 56 -0.17 6.96 -5.27
C THR A 56 0.19 5.48 -5.21
N LEU A 57 -0.57 4.68 -4.45
CA LEU A 57 -0.40 3.23 -4.41
C LEU A 57 -0.61 2.60 -5.79
N TRP A 58 -1.69 2.98 -6.47
CA TRP A 58 -1.99 2.49 -7.82
C TRP A 58 -0.90 2.84 -8.83
N ASN A 59 -0.42 4.08 -8.84
CA ASN A 59 0.62 4.53 -9.75
C ASN A 59 1.96 3.81 -9.49
N THR A 60 2.28 3.51 -8.24
CA THR A 60 3.46 2.71 -7.88
C THR A 60 3.33 1.29 -8.39
N TYR A 61 2.17 0.68 -8.22
CA TYR A 61 1.84 -0.62 -8.78
C TYR A 61 1.90 -0.61 -10.32
N ALA A 62 1.30 0.38 -10.97
CA ALA A 62 1.31 0.51 -12.43
C ALA A 62 2.73 0.68 -12.99
N PHE A 63 3.58 1.43 -12.29
CA PHE A 63 5.01 1.53 -12.62
C PHE A 63 5.68 0.17 -12.58
N PHE A 64 5.49 -0.60 -11.50
CA PHE A 64 6.04 -1.94 -11.38
C PHE A 64 5.58 -2.85 -12.53
N VAL A 65 4.28 -2.92 -12.78
CA VAL A 65 3.68 -3.79 -13.82
C VAL A 65 4.18 -3.41 -15.21
N LEU A 66 4.29 -2.11 -15.51
CA LEU A 66 4.76 -1.64 -16.80
C LEU A 66 6.16 -2.21 -17.11
N TYR A 67 7.11 -2.04 -16.19
CA TYR A 67 8.47 -2.50 -16.42
C TYR A 67 8.62 -4.01 -16.26
N ALA A 68 7.90 -4.63 -15.32
CA ALA A 68 7.86 -6.08 -15.19
C ALA A 68 7.37 -6.77 -16.47
N ASN A 69 6.40 -6.20 -17.15
CA ASN A 69 5.93 -6.73 -18.45
C ASN A 69 6.97 -6.55 -19.56
N ILE A 70 7.66 -5.40 -19.61
CA ILE A 70 8.71 -5.15 -20.60
C ILE A 70 9.89 -6.13 -20.43
N ASP A 71 10.28 -6.37 -19.18
CA ASP A 71 11.41 -7.24 -18.85
C ASP A 71 11.04 -8.72 -18.67
N GLU A 72 9.74 -9.06 -18.85
CA GLU A 72 9.21 -10.41 -18.59
C GLU A 72 9.57 -10.93 -17.18
N PHE A 73 9.55 -10.02 -16.19
CA PHE A 73 9.95 -10.32 -14.84
C PHE A 73 8.91 -11.22 -14.14
N ASP A 74 9.40 -12.31 -13.57
CA ASP A 74 8.62 -13.25 -12.77
C ASP A 74 9.26 -13.41 -11.38
N ALA A 75 8.59 -12.89 -10.35
CA ALA A 75 9.08 -12.89 -8.98
C ALA A 75 9.30 -14.31 -8.40
N THR A 76 8.62 -15.33 -8.94
CA THR A 76 8.78 -16.72 -8.50
C THR A 76 10.13 -17.33 -8.88
N LYS A 77 10.84 -16.71 -9.85
CA LYS A 77 12.15 -17.18 -10.33
C LYS A 77 13.33 -16.62 -9.54
N TYR A 78 13.09 -15.70 -8.63
CA TYR A 78 14.14 -15.03 -7.88
C TYR A 78 13.87 -15.08 -6.38
N THR A 79 14.95 -14.92 -5.60
CA THR A 79 14.87 -14.83 -4.13
C THR A 79 15.46 -13.50 -3.69
N LEU A 80 14.82 -12.85 -2.73
CA LEU A 80 15.32 -11.65 -2.10
C LEU A 80 16.49 -12.04 -1.17
N ASP A 81 17.72 -11.67 -1.57
CA ASP A 81 18.94 -11.89 -0.79
C ASP A 81 19.35 -10.57 -0.13
N TYR A 82 18.98 -10.41 1.15
CA TYR A 82 19.15 -9.16 1.90
C TYR A 82 20.61 -8.65 1.89
N ASP A 83 21.59 -9.55 1.95
CA ASP A 83 23.01 -9.17 2.02
C ASP A 83 23.51 -8.51 0.73
N LYS A 84 22.88 -8.84 -0.40
CA LYS A 84 23.21 -8.29 -1.73
C LYS A 84 22.45 -7.03 -2.10
N LEU A 85 21.48 -6.59 -1.25
CA LEU A 85 20.67 -5.43 -1.53
C LEU A 85 21.46 -4.13 -1.39
N SER A 86 21.05 -3.13 -2.19
CA SER A 86 21.55 -1.77 -2.05
C SER A 86 21.05 -1.11 -0.75
N VAL A 87 21.68 -0.01 -0.37
CA VAL A 87 21.23 0.79 0.79
C VAL A 87 19.78 1.24 0.63
N MET A 88 19.37 1.62 -0.59
CA MET A 88 17.99 2.04 -0.88
C MET A 88 16.98 0.88 -0.73
N ASP A 89 17.37 -0.32 -1.13
CA ASP A 89 16.50 -1.50 -0.97
C ASP A 89 16.34 -1.83 0.53
N LYS A 90 17.44 -1.82 1.27
CA LYS A 90 17.44 -2.04 2.73
C LYS A 90 16.63 -0.98 3.46
N TRP A 91 16.72 0.28 3.02
CA TRP A 91 15.92 1.37 3.55
C TRP A 91 14.41 1.11 3.38
N LEU A 92 13.98 0.72 2.18
CA LEU A 92 12.56 0.43 1.93
C LEU A 92 12.07 -0.75 2.76
N LEU A 93 12.87 -1.83 2.86
CA LEU A 93 12.52 -3.00 3.68
C LEU A 93 12.48 -2.66 5.18
N SER A 94 13.35 -1.79 5.65
CA SER A 94 13.30 -1.30 7.03
C SER A 94 12.01 -0.52 7.28
N LYS A 95 11.70 0.45 6.43
CA LYS A 95 10.44 1.23 6.49
C LYS A 95 9.21 0.31 6.41
N LEU A 96 9.23 -0.70 5.54
CA LEU A 96 8.17 -1.69 5.42
C LEU A 96 7.92 -2.42 6.74
N ASN A 97 8.96 -2.97 7.35
CA ASN A 97 8.81 -3.72 8.60
C ASN A 97 8.40 -2.82 9.77
N THR A 98 8.88 -1.59 9.79
CA THR A 98 8.45 -0.58 10.76
C THR A 98 6.96 -0.25 10.60
N VAL A 99 6.47 -0.09 9.38
CA VAL A 99 5.04 0.20 9.18
C VAL A 99 4.16 -1.02 9.47
N ILE A 100 4.58 -2.24 9.13
CA ILE A 100 3.85 -3.46 9.50
C ILE A 100 3.65 -3.51 11.02
N GLN A 101 4.71 -3.30 11.80
CA GLN A 101 4.63 -3.25 13.25
C GLN A 101 3.69 -2.15 13.74
N ALA A 102 3.82 -0.94 13.21
CA ALA A 102 2.99 0.19 13.61
C ALA A 102 1.50 -0.03 13.30
N VAL A 103 1.19 -0.64 12.15
CA VAL A 103 -0.20 -0.94 11.76
C VAL A 103 -0.78 -2.01 12.66
N ASP A 104 -0.06 -3.11 12.90
CA ASP A 104 -0.52 -4.20 13.76
C ASP A 104 -0.77 -3.72 15.20
N ASP A 105 0.20 -3.01 15.78
CA ASP A 105 0.08 -2.44 17.13
C ASP A 105 -1.09 -1.46 17.25
N ASN A 106 -1.26 -0.58 16.26
CA ASN A 106 -2.33 0.42 16.30
C ASN A 106 -3.71 -0.22 16.09
N LEU A 107 -3.84 -1.16 15.17
CA LEU A 107 -5.12 -1.89 14.98
C LEU A 107 -5.47 -2.73 16.21
N GLY A 108 -4.49 -3.43 16.81
CA GLY A 108 -4.68 -4.18 18.04
C GLY A 108 -5.14 -3.35 19.23
N ASN A 109 -4.84 -2.03 19.22
CA ASN A 109 -5.24 -1.06 20.23
C ASN A 109 -6.40 -0.15 19.80
N TYR A 110 -7.11 -0.48 18.72
CA TYR A 110 -8.22 0.30 18.15
C TYR A 110 -7.85 1.75 17.76
N ARG A 111 -6.56 2.03 17.53
CA ARG A 111 -6.06 3.31 17.03
C ARG A 111 -6.03 3.32 15.49
N ILE A 112 -7.21 3.24 14.90
CA ILE A 112 -7.37 3.06 13.45
C ILE A 112 -6.80 4.22 12.63
N PRO A 113 -7.03 5.51 12.99
CA PRO A 113 -6.44 6.62 12.24
C PRO A 113 -4.91 6.63 12.24
N GLU A 114 -4.28 6.21 13.34
CA GLU A 114 -2.84 6.10 13.45
C GLU A 114 -2.29 5.01 12.51
N ALA A 115 -2.95 3.86 12.44
CA ALA A 115 -2.62 2.82 11.49
C ALA A 115 -2.76 3.31 10.04
N ALA A 116 -3.85 4.00 9.71
CA ALA A 116 -4.06 4.55 8.38
C ALA A 116 -3.00 5.59 8.00
N ARG A 117 -2.60 6.47 8.92
CA ARG A 117 -1.53 7.46 8.68
C ARG A 117 -0.18 6.80 8.45
N ALA A 118 0.14 5.74 9.19
CA ALA A 118 1.37 4.98 8.97
C ALA A 118 1.42 4.37 7.55
N LEU A 119 0.28 3.84 7.07
CA LEU A 119 0.16 3.35 5.69
C LEU A 119 0.33 4.47 4.65
N ASP A 120 -0.30 5.62 4.88
CA ASP A 120 -0.23 6.79 3.99
C ASP A 120 1.21 7.29 3.83
N GLU A 121 1.92 7.43 4.95
CA GLU A 121 3.33 7.84 4.97
C GLU A 121 4.23 6.83 4.24
N PHE A 122 4.04 5.53 4.48
CA PHE A 122 4.83 4.51 3.81
C PHE A 122 4.60 4.50 2.28
N VAL A 123 3.36 4.62 1.83
CA VAL A 123 3.04 4.64 0.39
C VAL A 123 3.65 5.88 -0.28
N ASP A 124 3.65 7.03 0.41
CA ASP A 124 4.35 8.23 -0.07
C ASP A 124 5.86 8.01 -0.18
N ASP A 125 6.48 7.47 0.85
CA ASP A 125 7.92 7.14 0.88
C ASP A 125 8.29 6.14 -0.22
N MET A 126 7.52 5.08 -0.39
CA MET A 126 7.74 4.08 -1.44
C MET A 126 7.69 4.70 -2.84
N SER A 127 6.72 5.57 -3.11
CA SER A 127 6.53 6.22 -4.41
C SER A 127 7.52 7.35 -4.64
N ASN A 128 7.53 8.34 -3.74
CA ASN A 128 8.23 9.61 -3.96
C ASN A 128 9.71 9.56 -3.59
N TRP A 129 10.11 8.57 -2.82
CA TRP A 129 11.51 8.39 -2.45
C TRP A 129 12.14 7.17 -3.14
N TYR A 130 11.66 5.96 -2.84
CA TYR A 130 12.26 4.74 -3.40
C TYR A 130 12.13 4.65 -4.92
N VAL A 131 10.90 4.65 -5.45
CA VAL A 131 10.66 4.51 -6.89
C VAL A 131 11.32 5.65 -7.66
N ARG A 132 11.16 6.88 -7.20
CA ARG A 132 11.71 8.05 -7.87
C ARG A 132 13.25 7.99 -8.00
N ARG A 133 13.94 7.52 -6.96
CA ARG A 133 15.40 7.40 -6.95
C ARG A 133 15.92 6.14 -7.63
N SER A 134 15.09 5.12 -7.76
CA SER A 134 15.46 3.82 -8.34
C SER A 134 15.05 3.66 -9.80
N ARG A 135 14.44 4.68 -10.42
CA ARG A 135 13.92 4.57 -11.80
C ARG A 135 14.93 4.07 -12.81
N GLU A 136 16.17 4.58 -12.75
CA GLU A 136 17.23 4.21 -13.67
C GLU A 136 17.59 2.72 -13.59
N ARG A 137 17.43 2.10 -12.43
CA ARG A 137 17.65 0.66 -12.23
C ARG A 137 16.61 -0.15 -13.02
N PHE A 138 15.35 0.27 -13.05
CA PHE A 138 14.29 -0.38 -13.83
C PHE A 138 14.45 -0.14 -15.34
N TRP A 139 15.08 0.97 -15.76
CA TRP A 139 15.32 1.31 -17.16
C TRP A 139 16.61 0.70 -17.72
N ALA A 140 17.48 0.19 -16.87
CA ALA A 140 18.72 -0.42 -17.28
C ALA A 140 18.48 -1.58 -18.27
N LYS A 141 19.40 -1.78 -19.21
CA LYS A 141 19.34 -2.91 -20.17
C LYS A 141 19.72 -4.22 -19.47
N GLY A 142 19.04 -5.29 -19.89
CA GLY A 142 19.31 -6.62 -19.35
C GLY A 142 18.73 -6.84 -17.97
N MET A 143 19.04 -7.98 -17.37
CA MET A 143 18.56 -8.40 -16.04
C MET A 143 19.74 -8.65 -15.11
N GLU A 144 20.51 -7.58 -14.87
CA GLU A 144 21.61 -7.62 -13.91
C GLU A 144 21.07 -7.72 -12.46
N GLN A 145 21.93 -8.18 -11.55
CA GLN A 145 21.54 -8.44 -10.16
C GLN A 145 20.93 -7.21 -9.47
N ASP A 146 21.43 -6.01 -9.71
CA ASP A 146 20.89 -4.77 -9.13
C ASP A 146 19.43 -4.50 -9.60
N LYS A 147 19.15 -4.75 -10.87
CA LYS A 147 17.78 -4.63 -11.40
C LYS A 147 16.84 -5.68 -10.81
N ILE A 148 17.30 -6.93 -10.67
CA ILE A 148 16.53 -8.00 -10.00
C ILE A 148 16.26 -7.61 -8.56
N ASN A 149 17.24 -7.08 -7.84
CA ASN A 149 17.07 -6.60 -6.47
C ASN A 149 16.02 -5.48 -6.37
N ALA A 150 16.03 -4.53 -7.30
CA ALA A 150 15.04 -3.47 -7.36
C ALA A 150 13.62 -4.02 -7.57
N TYR A 151 13.44 -4.94 -8.52
CA TYR A 151 12.15 -5.59 -8.73
C TYR A 151 11.69 -6.39 -7.51
N MET A 152 12.54 -7.23 -6.93
CA MET A 152 12.18 -8.05 -5.78
C MET A 152 11.84 -7.22 -4.55
N THR A 153 12.57 -6.13 -4.32
CA THR A 153 12.32 -5.21 -3.21
C THR A 153 10.97 -4.51 -3.37
N LEU A 154 10.71 -3.93 -4.56
CA LEU A 154 9.44 -3.24 -4.82
C LEU A 154 8.25 -4.22 -4.84
N TYR A 155 8.42 -5.41 -5.41
CA TYR A 155 7.41 -6.47 -5.38
C TYR A 155 7.04 -6.84 -3.95
N THR A 156 8.03 -7.11 -3.11
CA THR A 156 7.82 -7.44 -1.70
C THR A 156 7.09 -6.31 -0.98
N ALA A 157 7.53 -5.07 -1.15
CA ALA A 157 6.90 -3.92 -0.52
C ALA A 157 5.45 -3.73 -0.95
N LEU A 158 5.14 -3.84 -2.25
CA LEU A 158 3.78 -3.73 -2.78
C LEU A 158 2.87 -4.82 -2.24
N VAL A 159 3.29 -6.07 -2.26
CA VAL A 159 2.47 -7.20 -1.78
C VAL A 159 2.19 -7.08 -0.28
N GLU A 160 3.22 -6.84 0.52
CA GLU A 160 3.06 -6.78 1.97
C GLU A 160 2.26 -5.55 2.43
N ILE A 161 2.47 -4.38 1.81
CA ILE A 161 1.68 -3.20 2.16
C ILE A 161 0.21 -3.35 1.74
N CYS A 162 -0.07 -4.02 0.62
CA CYS A 162 -1.44 -4.34 0.24
C CYS A 162 -2.13 -5.27 1.24
N LYS A 163 -1.42 -6.27 1.78
CA LYS A 163 -1.96 -7.12 2.84
C LYS A 163 -2.29 -6.31 4.10
N CYS A 164 -1.43 -5.37 4.49
CA CYS A 164 -1.71 -4.47 5.63
C CYS A 164 -2.90 -3.56 5.38
N ALA A 165 -3.06 -3.05 4.15
CA ALA A 165 -4.12 -2.11 3.79
C ALA A 165 -5.44 -2.78 3.42
N ALA A 166 -5.45 -4.09 3.14
CA ALA A 166 -6.63 -4.83 2.69
C ALA A 166 -7.88 -4.67 3.59
N PRO A 167 -7.77 -4.64 4.92
CA PRO A 167 -8.93 -4.39 5.78
C PRO A 167 -9.57 -3.01 5.59
N MET A 168 -8.81 -2.02 5.12
CA MET A 168 -9.27 -0.64 4.92
C MET A 168 -9.73 -0.38 3.50
N VAL A 169 -8.98 -0.84 2.50
CA VAL A 169 -9.21 -0.63 1.06
C VAL A 169 -9.22 -1.96 0.30
N PRO A 170 -10.29 -2.77 0.51
CA PRO A 170 -10.33 -4.16 0.12
C PRO A 170 -10.31 -4.40 -1.40
N PHE A 171 -10.90 -3.50 -2.19
CA PHE A 171 -11.05 -3.74 -3.63
C PHE A 171 -9.78 -3.49 -4.41
N MET A 172 -9.10 -2.36 -4.15
CA MET A 172 -7.84 -2.03 -4.81
C MET A 172 -6.73 -3.02 -4.44
N THR A 173 -6.64 -3.40 -3.17
CA THR A 173 -5.63 -4.35 -2.70
C THR A 173 -5.85 -5.74 -3.28
N GLU A 174 -7.11 -6.17 -3.43
CA GLU A 174 -7.45 -7.43 -4.10
C GLU A 174 -7.03 -7.40 -5.57
N GLU A 175 -7.34 -6.34 -6.30
CA GLU A 175 -6.94 -6.20 -7.71
C GLU A 175 -5.42 -6.27 -7.89
N ILE A 176 -4.67 -5.56 -7.04
CA ILE A 176 -3.20 -5.60 -7.05
C ILE A 176 -2.69 -7.02 -6.74
N TYR A 177 -3.26 -7.68 -5.73
CA TYR A 177 -2.88 -9.03 -5.34
C TYR A 177 -3.14 -10.05 -6.46
N GLN A 178 -4.29 -10.02 -7.11
CA GLN A 178 -4.61 -10.91 -8.21
C GLN A 178 -3.59 -10.76 -9.36
N ASN A 179 -3.20 -9.53 -9.67
CA ASN A 179 -2.26 -9.25 -10.75
C ASN A 179 -0.80 -9.54 -10.38
N LEU A 180 -0.38 -9.24 -9.15
CA LEU A 180 1.02 -9.43 -8.72
C LEU A 180 1.32 -10.86 -8.26
N VAL A 181 0.39 -11.51 -7.58
CA VAL A 181 0.61 -12.80 -6.92
C VAL A 181 -0.07 -13.93 -7.66
N ARG A 182 -1.41 -13.88 -7.80
CA ARG A 182 -2.18 -14.98 -8.39
C ARG A 182 -1.89 -15.21 -9.87
N SER A 183 -1.47 -14.18 -10.59
CA SER A 183 -1.10 -14.31 -12.01
C SER A 183 0.10 -15.24 -12.22
N ILE A 184 1.02 -15.30 -11.25
CA ILE A 184 2.27 -16.07 -11.34
C ILE A 184 2.34 -17.25 -10.38
N ASP A 185 1.52 -17.29 -9.34
CA ASP A 185 1.48 -18.38 -8.35
C ASP A 185 0.03 -18.77 -8.02
N LYS A 186 -0.43 -19.85 -8.61
CA LYS A 186 -1.78 -20.39 -8.36
C LYS A 186 -1.91 -21.16 -7.05
N THR A 187 -0.82 -21.42 -6.35
CA THR A 187 -0.82 -22.07 -5.03
C THR A 187 -1.00 -21.08 -3.89
N ALA A 188 -0.80 -19.77 -4.15
CA ALA A 188 -1.11 -18.72 -3.19
C ALA A 188 -2.61 -18.67 -2.85
N PRO A 189 -3.02 -18.12 -1.69
CA PRO A 189 -4.42 -17.95 -1.35
C PRO A 189 -5.23 -17.29 -2.48
N GLU A 190 -6.46 -17.73 -2.70
CA GLU A 190 -7.31 -17.26 -3.81
C GLU A 190 -7.66 -15.76 -3.74
N SER A 191 -7.57 -15.18 -2.55
CA SER A 191 -7.83 -13.77 -2.29
C SER A 191 -6.83 -13.23 -1.29
N ILE A 192 -6.48 -11.94 -1.39
CA ILE A 192 -5.67 -11.24 -0.38
C ILE A 192 -6.31 -11.32 1.01
N HIS A 193 -7.65 -11.38 1.06
CA HIS A 193 -8.41 -11.46 2.30
C HIS A 193 -8.35 -12.81 2.99
N LEU A 194 -7.78 -13.82 2.34
CA LEU A 194 -7.48 -15.14 2.89
C LEU A 194 -6.01 -15.28 3.31
N CYS A 195 -5.20 -14.27 3.04
CA CYS A 195 -3.81 -14.22 3.50
C CYS A 195 -3.74 -13.89 4.99
N ASP A 196 -2.70 -14.39 5.66
CA ASP A 196 -2.36 -13.92 7.00
C ASP A 196 -1.89 -12.47 6.96
N PHE A 197 -2.11 -11.75 8.06
CA PHE A 197 -1.55 -10.42 8.22
C PHE A 197 -0.01 -10.51 8.23
N PRO A 198 0.70 -9.56 7.58
CA PRO A 198 2.16 -9.62 7.50
C PRO A 198 2.84 -9.66 8.87
N THR A 199 3.85 -10.51 8.98
CA THR A 199 4.72 -10.58 10.16
C THR A 199 5.93 -9.66 10.00
N VAL A 200 6.33 -9.03 11.10
CA VAL A 200 7.53 -8.17 11.13
C VAL A 200 8.79 -9.03 11.06
N ASN A 201 9.70 -8.68 10.17
CA ASN A 201 11.07 -9.17 10.20
C ASN A 201 11.97 -8.13 10.88
N GLU A 202 12.20 -8.29 12.17
CA GLU A 202 12.99 -7.36 12.98
C GLU A 202 14.44 -7.22 12.48
N ALA A 203 14.99 -8.27 11.84
CA ALA A 203 16.34 -8.23 11.29
C ALA A 203 16.50 -7.25 10.12
N HIS A 204 15.39 -6.85 9.49
CA HIS A 204 15.40 -5.86 8.42
C HIS A 204 15.21 -4.41 8.90
N ILE A 205 14.89 -4.21 10.19
CA ILE A 205 14.68 -2.87 10.75
C ILE A 205 16.04 -2.24 11.11
N ASP A 206 16.34 -1.13 10.44
CA ASP A 206 17.52 -0.31 10.70
C ASP A 206 17.10 1.17 10.88
N LYS A 207 16.98 1.58 12.12
CA LYS A 207 16.53 2.94 12.46
C LYS A 207 17.51 4.05 12.07
N GLU A 208 18.77 3.73 11.82
CA GLU A 208 19.73 4.70 11.30
C GLU A 208 19.49 4.97 9.81
N LEU A 209 19.10 3.95 9.05
CA LEU A 209 18.73 4.12 7.64
C LEU A 209 17.43 4.89 7.44
N GLU A 210 16.50 4.83 8.42
CA GLU A 210 15.18 5.47 8.32
C GLU A 210 15.21 6.99 8.57
N LYS A 211 16.31 7.54 9.10
CA LYS A 211 16.52 8.97 9.36
C LYS A 211 16.84 9.74 8.09
#